data_f4e8c42482f19847520c87007489c3dc
#
_entry.id   f4e8c42482f19847520c87007489c3dc
#
_cell.length_a   1.000
_cell.length_b   1.000
_cell.length_c   1.000
_cell.angle_alpha   90.00
_cell.angle_beta   90.00
_cell.angle_gamma   90.00
#
_symmetry.space_group_name_H-M   'P 1'
#
loop_
_entity.id
_entity.type
_entity.pdbx_description
1 polymer ?
#
loop_
_entity_poly.entity_id
_entity_poly.type
_entity_poly.pdbx_seq_one_letter_code
_entity_poly.pdbx_strand_id
1 'polypeptide(L)'
;MRKNWKGSGDAAVEDIWFGIKDKLGATEFLGYETNQAEGVVLSLLKDNKETKELKSNDEGMVITNQTPFYGESGGQVGDTGKIISGDFKFEVNDVQKKLGDLFVHYGKVISGSIKLNENVEMKINEKRRNDTRAYHSATHLLHESLRRVLGTHVTQKGSLVEPSRLRFDFSHMKPISNEDV
;
A
#
# COMPACT_ATOMS: atom_id res chain seq x y z
N MET A 1 -10.21 -12.65 28.12
CA MET A 1 -10.15 -11.34 27.39
C MET A 1 -8.75 -10.76 27.57
N ARG A 2 -7.86 -10.90 26.57
CA ARG A 2 -6.58 -10.17 26.55
C ARG A 2 -6.81 -8.90 25.72
N LYS A 3 -6.84 -7.75 26.40
CA LYS A 3 -6.77 -6.43 25.76
C LYS A 3 -5.45 -6.38 24.97
N ASN A 4 -5.54 -6.07 23.65
CA ASN A 4 -4.38 -5.69 22.85
C ASN A 4 -3.74 -4.45 23.49
N TRP A 5 -2.68 -4.68 24.24
CA TRP A 5 -1.85 -3.62 24.77
C TRP A 5 -0.95 -3.16 23.62
N LYS A 6 -1.30 -2.03 22.97
CA LYS A 6 -0.40 -1.31 22.06
C LYS A 6 0.71 -0.73 22.93
N GLY A 7 1.92 -1.23 22.76
CA GLY A 7 3.09 -0.72 23.47
C GLY A 7 3.34 0.76 23.13
N SER A 8 4.07 1.47 23.99
CA SER A 8 4.46 2.87 23.80
C SER A 8 5.17 3.16 22.45
N GLY A 9 5.72 2.12 21.80
CA GLY A 9 6.32 2.20 20.47
C GLY A 9 5.30 2.46 19.35
N ASP A 10 4.12 1.86 19.41
CA ASP A 10 3.08 2.05 18.39
C ASP A 10 2.49 3.46 18.42
N ALA A 11 2.30 4.02 19.62
CA ALA A 11 1.82 5.39 19.80
C ALA A 11 2.82 6.43 19.25
N ALA A 12 4.12 6.24 19.52
CA ALA A 12 5.17 7.13 19.02
C ALA A 12 5.31 7.09 17.48
N VAL A 13 5.03 5.93 16.85
CA VAL A 13 5.02 5.78 15.39
C VAL A 13 3.78 6.45 14.80
N GLU A 14 2.62 6.39 15.47
CA GLU A 14 1.42 7.11 15.02
C GLU A 14 1.63 8.63 15.07
N ASP A 15 2.24 9.16 16.12
CA ASP A 15 2.50 10.60 16.28
C ASP A 15 3.39 11.19 15.20
N ILE A 16 4.36 10.42 14.66
CA ILE A 16 5.22 10.90 13.58
C ILE A 16 4.43 11.17 12.30
N TRP A 17 3.42 10.33 12.01
CA TRP A 17 2.59 10.49 10.81
C TRP A 17 1.70 11.74 10.88
N PHE A 18 1.18 12.08 12.06
CA PHE A 18 0.44 13.32 12.27
C PHE A 18 1.32 14.54 12.00
N GLY A 19 2.53 14.57 12.56
CA GLY A 19 3.47 15.67 12.33
C GLY A 19 3.91 15.82 10.87
N ILE A 20 4.11 14.70 10.16
CA ILE A 20 4.44 14.70 8.73
C ILE A 20 3.24 15.20 7.92
N LYS A 21 2.04 14.67 8.17
CA LYS A 21 0.84 15.06 7.44
C LYS A 21 0.48 16.54 7.64
N ASP A 22 0.62 17.08 8.83
CA ASP A 22 0.40 18.49 9.12
C ASP A 22 1.35 19.40 8.32
N LYS A 23 2.59 18.95 8.09
CA LYS A 23 3.58 19.71 7.32
C LYS A 23 3.39 19.59 5.79
N LEU A 24 3.05 18.39 5.31
CA LEU A 24 3.12 18.05 3.89
C LEU A 24 1.74 18.03 3.20
N GLY A 25 0.67 17.85 3.97
CA GLY A 25 -0.67 17.63 3.42
C GLY A 25 -0.87 16.20 2.90
N ALA A 26 -1.83 16.04 2.00
CA ALA A 26 -2.15 14.78 1.34
C ALA A 26 -1.24 14.51 0.15
N THR A 27 -0.97 13.23 -0.12
CA THR A 27 -0.32 12.81 -1.38
C THR A 27 -1.37 12.70 -2.48
N GLU A 28 -1.12 13.28 -3.65
CA GLU A 28 -1.98 13.13 -4.82
C GLU A 28 -1.79 11.73 -5.43
N PHE A 29 -2.89 10.98 -5.58
CA PHE A 29 -2.84 9.64 -6.17
C PHE A 29 -3.17 9.66 -7.65
N LEU A 30 -2.20 9.31 -8.50
CA LEU A 30 -2.30 9.28 -9.97
C LEU A 30 -2.51 7.88 -10.55
N GLY A 31 -2.48 6.84 -9.72
CA GLY A 31 -2.42 5.44 -10.15
C GLY A 31 -3.69 4.88 -10.81
N TYR A 32 -4.77 5.67 -10.93
CA TYR A 32 -5.91 5.31 -11.78
C TYR A 32 -5.65 5.62 -13.24
N GLU A 33 -4.82 6.61 -13.55
CA GLU A 33 -4.60 7.12 -14.90
C GLU A 33 -3.26 6.67 -15.47
N THR A 34 -2.23 6.50 -14.61
CA THR A 34 -0.87 6.20 -15.06
C THR A 34 -0.16 5.17 -14.19
N ASN A 35 0.77 4.43 -14.81
CA ASN A 35 1.67 3.48 -14.16
C ASN A 35 3.04 4.08 -13.83
N GLN A 36 3.28 5.32 -14.26
CA GLN A 36 4.49 6.08 -13.97
C GLN A 36 4.16 7.55 -13.77
N ALA A 37 4.91 8.23 -12.91
CA ALA A 37 4.77 9.65 -12.66
C ALA A 37 6.09 10.25 -12.18
N GLU A 38 6.27 11.52 -12.40
CA GLU A 38 7.29 12.32 -11.72
C GLU A 38 6.75 12.80 -10.37
N GLY A 39 7.63 13.13 -9.45
CA GLY A 39 7.27 13.70 -8.16
C GLY A 39 8.46 14.33 -7.47
N VAL A 40 8.17 15.00 -6.35
CA VAL A 40 9.18 15.62 -5.49
C VAL A 40 9.21 14.90 -4.16
N VAL A 41 10.39 14.58 -3.66
CA VAL A 41 10.58 13.99 -2.34
C VAL A 41 10.30 15.02 -1.25
N LEU A 42 9.27 14.79 -0.47
CA LEU A 42 8.84 15.69 0.60
C LEU A 42 9.34 15.25 1.98
N SER A 43 9.44 13.95 2.22
CA SER A 43 10.00 13.40 3.47
C SER A 43 10.72 12.07 3.21
N LEU A 44 11.74 11.84 4.00
CA LEU A 44 12.52 10.60 4.05
C LEU A 44 12.57 10.12 5.48
N LEU A 45 12.38 8.80 5.69
CA LEU A 45 12.50 8.19 7.01
C LEU A 45 13.45 6.98 6.97
N LYS A 46 14.23 6.85 8.04
CA LYS A 46 15.05 5.68 8.35
C LYS A 46 14.85 5.31 9.81
N ASP A 47 14.66 4.04 10.09
CA ASP A 47 14.39 3.55 11.46
C ASP A 47 13.25 4.31 12.18
N ASN A 48 12.16 4.59 11.44
CA ASN A 48 11.01 5.38 11.89
C ASN A 48 11.34 6.81 12.37
N LYS A 49 12.41 7.41 11.86
CA LYS A 49 12.80 8.79 12.13
C LYS A 49 13.00 9.55 10.82
N GLU A 50 12.55 10.81 10.80
CA GLU A 50 12.84 11.68 9.66
C GLU A 50 14.36 11.85 9.48
N THR A 51 14.80 11.75 8.24
CA THR A 51 16.19 11.97 7.82
C THR A 51 16.25 12.93 6.65
N LYS A 52 17.40 13.52 6.42
CA LYS A 52 17.62 14.44 5.29
C LYS A 52 18.09 13.71 4.02
N GLU A 53 18.57 12.47 4.16
CA GLU A 53 19.17 11.72 3.06
C GLU A 53 18.99 10.21 3.30
N LEU A 54 18.79 9.44 2.22
CA LEU A 54 18.93 7.99 2.18
C LEU A 54 20.05 7.63 1.22
N LYS A 55 20.88 6.65 1.58
CA LYS A 55 22.08 6.20 0.83
C LYS A 55 21.99 4.72 0.46
N SER A 56 22.84 4.30 -0.46
CA SER A 56 22.96 2.89 -0.88
C SER A 56 22.93 1.92 0.30
N ASN A 57 22.10 0.89 0.16
CA ASN A 57 21.78 -0.16 1.14
C ASN A 57 20.91 0.28 2.33
N ASP A 58 20.53 1.55 2.45
CA ASP A 58 19.56 1.95 3.46
C ASP A 58 18.19 1.35 3.16
N GLU A 59 17.58 0.80 4.19
CA GLU A 59 16.14 0.54 4.22
C GLU A 59 15.45 1.77 4.80
N GLY A 60 14.33 2.19 4.17
CA GLY A 60 13.69 3.42 4.57
C GLY A 60 12.34 3.64 3.90
N MET A 61 11.84 4.84 4.07
CA MET A 61 10.55 5.26 3.53
C MET A 61 10.71 6.57 2.80
N VAL A 62 10.04 6.66 1.66
CA VAL A 62 10.00 7.85 0.81
C VAL A 62 8.56 8.34 0.72
N ILE A 63 8.36 9.64 0.95
CA ILE A 63 7.07 10.32 0.77
C ILE A 63 7.24 11.41 -0.28
N THR A 64 6.35 11.39 -1.27
CA THR A 64 6.34 12.32 -2.40
C THR A 64 5.05 13.14 -2.42
N ASN A 65 5.03 14.25 -3.15
CA ASN A 65 3.84 15.09 -3.32
C ASN A 65 2.72 14.36 -4.07
N GLN A 66 3.06 13.47 -4.99
CA GLN A 66 2.13 12.67 -5.79
C GLN A 66 2.72 11.28 -6.04
N THR A 67 1.87 10.30 -6.39
CA THR A 67 2.33 8.93 -6.61
C THR A 67 1.41 8.14 -7.55
N PRO A 68 1.96 7.28 -8.44
CA PRO A 68 1.19 6.29 -9.19
C PRO A 68 1.00 4.98 -8.41
N PHE A 69 1.67 4.81 -7.25
CA PHE A 69 1.62 3.59 -6.45
C PHE A 69 0.33 3.50 -5.64
N TYR A 70 -0.40 2.40 -5.77
CA TYR A 70 -1.53 2.09 -4.90
C TYR A 70 -1.02 1.76 -3.50
N GLY A 71 -1.56 2.44 -2.50
CA GLY A 71 -1.30 2.13 -1.09
C GLY A 71 -2.29 1.09 -0.57
N GLU A 72 -1.80 0.15 0.23
CA GLU A 72 -2.62 -0.90 0.82
C GLU A 72 -3.91 -0.34 1.41
N SER A 73 -5.03 -0.87 0.97
CA SER A 73 -6.36 -0.44 1.40
C SER A 73 -7.42 -1.47 1.02
N GLY A 74 -8.48 -1.61 1.85
CA GLY A 74 -9.64 -2.44 1.54
C GLY A 74 -9.32 -3.93 1.32
N GLY A 75 -8.23 -4.43 1.89
CA GLY A 75 -7.76 -5.81 1.73
C GLY A 75 -6.90 -6.04 0.48
N GLN A 76 -6.71 -5.04 -0.39
CA GLN A 76 -5.77 -5.11 -1.50
C GLN A 76 -4.39 -4.64 -1.04
N VAL A 77 -3.35 -5.43 -1.33
CA VAL A 77 -1.95 -5.10 -1.03
C VAL A 77 -1.46 -3.88 -1.80
N GLY A 78 -0.48 -3.19 -1.25
CA GLY A 78 0.22 -2.09 -1.89
C GLY A 78 0.99 -2.54 -3.14
N ASP A 79 1.27 -1.57 -4.02
CA ASP A 79 2.12 -1.81 -5.18
C ASP A 79 3.58 -1.95 -4.82
N THR A 80 4.31 -2.53 -5.75
CA THR A 80 5.77 -2.53 -5.77
C THR A 80 6.28 -1.86 -7.04
N GLY A 81 7.56 -1.49 -7.03
CA GLY A 81 8.17 -0.85 -8.20
C GLY A 81 9.48 -0.14 -7.86
N LYS A 82 9.73 0.99 -8.51
CA LYS A 82 11.00 1.72 -8.35
C LYS A 82 10.77 3.23 -8.32
N ILE A 83 11.61 3.91 -7.52
CA ILE A 83 11.76 5.37 -7.53
C ILE A 83 13.18 5.66 -7.98
N ILE A 84 13.36 6.54 -8.96
CA ILE A 84 14.63 6.76 -9.65
C ILE A 84 14.91 8.26 -9.74
N SER A 85 16.16 8.67 -9.54
CA SER A 85 16.66 10.03 -9.80
C SER A 85 18.16 9.97 -10.11
N GLY A 86 18.54 10.17 -11.38
CA GLY A 86 19.93 9.99 -11.79
C GLY A 86 20.47 8.60 -11.45
N ASP A 87 21.52 8.54 -10.64
CA ASP A 87 22.12 7.28 -10.16
C ASP A 87 21.37 6.64 -8.99
N PHE A 88 20.45 7.37 -8.38
CA PHE A 88 19.62 6.87 -7.29
C PHE A 88 18.56 5.90 -7.81
N LYS A 89 18.49 4.74 -7.16
CA LYS A 89 17.47 3.72 -7.37
C LYS A 89 16.98 3.20 -6.02
N PHE A 90 15.70 3.35 -5.79
CA PHE A 90 15.01 2.82 -4.62
C PHE A 90 14.01 1.76 -5.07
N GLU A 91 14.11 0.55 -4.53
CA GLU A 91 13.18 -0.53 -4.76
C GLU A 91 12.04 -0.43 -3.75
N VAL A 92 10.83 -0.18 -4.25
CA VAL A 92 9.62 -0.10 -3.44
C VAL A 92 9.06 -1.51 -3.27
N ASN A 93 9.03 -1.98 -2.03
CA ASN A 93 8.56 -3.31 -1.66
C ASN A 93 7.10 -3.30 -1.18
N ASP A 94 6.63 -2.19 -0.66
CA ASP A 94 5.27 -1.99 -0.19
C ASP A 94 4.91 -0.50 -0.19
N VAL A 95 3.62 -0.21 -0.28
CA VAL A 95 3.09 1.15 -0.13
C VAL A 95 1.88 1.12 0.79
N GLN A 96 1.91 1.93 1.83
CA GLN A 96 0.83 2.03 2.80
C GLN A 96 0.24 3.43 2.84
N LYS A 97 -1.05 3.50 3.10
CA LYS A 97 -1.73 4.75 3.41
C LYS A 97 -1.70 4.99 4.92
N LYS A 98 -1.11 6.09 5.33
CA LYS A 98 -1.19 6.59 6.70
C LYS A 98 -2.18 7.75 6.77
N LEU A 99 -2.98 7.80 7.83
CA LEU A 99 -3.97 8.86 8.06
C LEU A 99 -4.90 9.11 6.85
N GLY A 100 -5.18 8.06 6.06
CA GLY A 100 -6.15 8.05 4.97
C GLY A 100 -5.62 8.43 3.59
N ASP A 101 -4.69 9.38 3.48
CA ASP A 101 -4.25 9.98 2.21
C ASP A 101 -2.74 10.32 2.12
N LEU A 102 -1.96 9.97 3.14
CA LEU A 102 -0.50 10.06 3.10
C LEU A 102 0.08 8.73 2.61
N PHE A 103 0.62 8.70 1.39
CA PHE A 103 1.22 7.50 0.80
C PHE A 103 2.68 7.39 1.18
N VAL A 104 3.04 6.29 1.81
CA VAL A 104 4.39 5.99 2.29
C VAL A 104 4.95 4.81 1.53
N HIS A 105 6.04 5.04 0.79
CA HIS A 105 6.73 4.02 0.00
C HIS A 105 7.83 3.39 0.83
N TYR A 106 7.66 2.13 1.20
CA TYR A 106 8.64 1.33 1.96
C TYR A 106 9.57 0.59 1.00
N GLY A 107 10.85 0.59 1.29
CA GLY A 107 11.78 -0.11 0.42
C GLY A 107 13.24 0.05 0.81
N LYS A 108 14.10 -0.20 -0.19
CA LYS A 108 15.56 -0.19 -0.03
C LYS A 108 16.23 0.61 -1.14
N VAL A 109 17.26 1.38 -0.77
CA VAL A 109 18.14 2.05 -1.73
C VAL A 109 19.09 1.02 -2.34
N ILE A 110 18.97 0.79 -3.65
CA ILE A 110 19.85 -0.13 -4.40
C ILE A 110 21.14 0.55 -4.83
N SER A 111 21.06 1.82 -5.23
CA SER A 111 22.25 2.61 -5.64
C SER A 111 22.01 4.10 -5.41
N GLY A 112 23.10 4.86 -5.34
CA GLY A 112 23.06 6.31 -5.20
C GLY A 112 22.61 6.81 -3.83
N SER A 113 22.15 8.06 -3.81
CA SER A 113 21.55 8.69 -2.63
C SER A 113 20.46 9.67 -3.07
N ILE A 114 19.52 9.98 -2.17
CA ILE A 114 18.43 10.94 -2.40
C ILE A 114 18.29 11.86 -1.19
N LYS A 115 17.98 13.13 -1.47
CA LYS A 115 17.72 14.16 -0.46
C LYS A 115 16.32 14.73 -0.61
N LEU A 116 15.92 15.48 0.39
CA LEU A 116 14.66 16.23 0.37
C LEU A 116 14.64 17.21 -0.80
N ASN A 117 13.45 17.42 -1.36
CA ASN A 117 13.16 18.32 -2.48
C ASN A 117 13.81 17.93 -3.83
N GLU A 118 14.35 16.73 -3.95
CA GLU A 118 14.81 16.22 -5.24
C GLU A 118 13.64 15.66 -6.06
N ASN A 119 13.74 15.82 -7.38
CA ASN A 119 12.78 15.25 -8.33
C ASN A 119 13.08 13.78 -8.53
N VAL A 120 12.02 12.99 -8.61
CA VAL A 120 12.09 11.54 -8.83
C VAL A 120 11.10 11.11 -9.90
N GLU A 121 11.46 10.05 -10.61
CA GLU A 121 10.56 9.30 -11.47
C GLU A 121 10.13 8.02 -10.74
N MET A 122 8.84 7.76 -10.73
CA MET A 122 8.21 6.62 -10.07
C MET A 122 7.61 5.69 -11.10
N LYS A 123 7.93 4.39 -11.02
CA LYS A 123 7.42 3.34 -11.92
C LYS A 123 6.94 2.15 -11.12
N ILE A 124 5.67 1.80 -11.26
CA ILE A 124 5.11 0.61 -10.63
C ILE A 124 5.50 -0.66 -11.39
N ASN A 125 5.41 -1.81 -10.72
CA ASN A 125 5.44 -3.11 -11.35
C ASN A 125 4.07 -3.39 -12.01
N GLU A 126 3.95 -3.08 -13.29
CA GLU A 126 2.69 -3.19 -14.05
C GLU A 126 2.12 -4.61 -14.07
N LYS A 127 3.00 -5.62 -14.22
CA LYS A 127 2.56 -7.01 -14.21
C LYS A 127 1.88 -7.35 -12.87
N ARG A 128 2.54 -7.02 -11.75
CA ARG A 128 1.99 -7.23 -10.41
C ARG A 128 0.66 -6.49 -10.19
N ARG A 129 0.57 -5.23 -10.65
CA ARG A 129 -0.66 -4.44 -10.59
C ARG A 129 -1.80 -5.10 -11.38
N ASN A 130 -1.53 -5.57 -12.59
CA ASN A 130 -2.53 -6.21 -13.44
C ASN A 130 -3.01 -7.54 -12.86
N ASP A 131 -2.09 -8.36 -12.34
CA ASP A 131 -2.43 -9.60 -11.64
C ASP A 131 -3.32 -9.30 -10.42
N THR A 132 -2.96 -8.32 -9.60
CA THR A 132 -3.75 -7.89 -8.43
C THR A 132 -5.15 -7.38 -8.84
N ARG A 133 -5.26 -6.60 -9.92
CA ARG A 133 -6.55 -6.11 -10.44
C ARG A 133 -7.46 -7.26 -10.91
N ALA A 134 -6.89 -8.30 -11.51
CA ALA A 134 -7.65 -9.49 -11.90
C ALA A 134 -8.25 -10.19 -10.67
N TYR A 135 -7.47 -10.41 -9.61
CA TYR A 135 -7.96 -10.98 -8.36
C TYR A 135 -8.94 -10.08 -7.62
N HIS A 136 -8.78 -8.75 -7.71
CA HIS A 136 -9.76 -7.80 -7.16
C HIS A 136 -11.12 -7.97 -7.85
N SER A 137 -11.14 -8.02 -9.18
CA SER A 137 -12.37 -8.28 -9.96
C SER A 137 -12.98 -9.65 -9.63
N ALA A 138 -12.13 -10.68 -9.53
CA ALA A 138 -12.57 -12.02 -9.14
C ALA A 138 -13.21 -12.04 -7.75
N THR A 139 -12.70 -11.24 -6.79
CA THR A 139 -13.28 -11.11 -5.45
C THR A 139 -14.71 -10.56 -5.50
N HIS A 140 -14.98 -9.56 -6.33
CA HIS A 140 -16.35 -9.02 -6.52
C HIS A 140 -17.27 -10.05 -7.16
N LEU A 141 -16.80 -10.78 -8.18
CA LEU A 141 -17.58 -11.85 -8.82
C LEU A 141 -17.89 -12.98 -7.83
N LEU A 142 -16.92 -13.39 -7.02
CA LEU A 142 -17.09 -14.41 -5.98
C LEU A 142 -18.13 -13.94 -4.96
N HIS A 143 -18.06 -12.72 -4.47
CA HIS A 143 -19.04 -12.18 -3.52
C HIS A 143 -20.45 -12.20 -4.09
N GLU A 144 -20.63 -11.72 -5.33
CA GLU A 144 -21.95 -11.73 -5.98
C GLU A 144 -22.45 -13.15 -6.23
N SER A 145 -21.59 -14.09 -6.64
CA SER A 145 -21.95 -15.50 -6.81
C SER A 145 -22.42 -16.14 -5.50
N LEU A 146 -21.68 -15.92 -4.41
CA LEU A 146 -22.05 -16.38 -3.08
C LEU A 146 -23.41 -15.82 -2.63
N ARG A 147 -23.70 -14.56 -2.91
CA ARG A 147 -25.00 -13.96 -2.61
C ARG A 147 -26.14 -14.54 -3.43
N ARG A 148 -25.89 -14.89 -4.69
CA ARG A 148 -26.90 -15.54 -5.56
C ARG A 148 -27.21 -16.96 -5.13
N VAL A 149 -26.18 -17.74 -4.77
CA VAL A 149 -26.34 -19.14 -4.43
C VAL A 149 -26.79 -19.33 -2.98
N LEU A 150 -26.13 -18.67 -2.03
CA LEU A 150 -26.37 -18.88 -0.59
C LEU A 150 -27.40 -17.91 -0.01
N GLY A 151 -27.69 -16.79 -0.68
CA GLY A 151 -28.65 -15.80 -0.27
C GLY A 151 -28.06 -14.41 0.07
N THR A 152 -28.91 -13.40 0.08
CA THR A 152 -28.53 -11.99 0.26
C THR A 152 -27.97 -11.65 1.65
N HIS A 153 -28.09 -12.57 2.63
CA HIS A 153 -27.51 -12.43 3.96
C HIS A 153 -25.98 -12.59 3.98
N VAL A 154 -25.39 -13.11 2.91
CA VAL A 154 -23.93 -13.21 2.78
C VAL A 154 -23.30 -11.81 2.79
N THR A 155 -22.47 -11.56 3.78
CA THR A 155 -21.76 -10.29 3.96
C THR A 155 -20.28 -10.54 4.11
N GLN A 156 -19.47 -9.69 3.48
CA GLN A 156 -18.02 -9.72 3.61
C GLN A 156 -17.61 -9.41 5.06
N LYS A 157 -16.73 -10.22 5.61
CA LYS A 157 -16.11 -10.04 6.94
C LYS A 157 -14.62 -9.70 6.85
N GLY A 158 -13.97 -10.11 5.78
CA GLY A 158 -12.59 -9.81 5.48
C GLY A 158 -12.27 -10.08 4.02
N SER A 159 -11.18 -9.50 3.54
CA SER A 159 -10.68 -9.72 2.20
C SER A 159 -9.18 -9.59 2.18
N LEU A 160 -8.52 -10.40 1.35
CA LEU A 160 -7.12 -10.22 0.97
C LEU A 160 -7.02 -10.40 -0.54
N VAL A 161 -6.44 -9.43 -1.22
CA VAL A 161 -6.22 -9.46 -2.67
C VAL A 161 -4.73 -9.24 -2.93
N GLU A 162 -4.09 -10.28 -3.45
CA GLU A 162 -2.67 -10.33 -3.80
C GLU A 162 -2.50 -10.72 -5.28
N PRO A 163 -1.31 -10.57 -5.88
CA PRO A 163 -1.09 -10.92 -7.29
C PRO A 163 -1.26 -12.40 -7.63
N SER A 164 -1.21 -13.29 -6.64
CA SER A 164 -1.25 -14.75 -6.83
C SER A 164 -2.45 -15.43 -6.18
N ARG A 165 -3.23 -14.71 -5.37
CA ARG A 165 -4.38 -15.27 -4.65
C ARG A 165 -5.34 -14.20 -4.17
N LEU A 166 -6.55 -14.64 -3.88
CA LEU A 166 -7.51 -13.89 -3.07
C LEU A 166 -7.94 -14.73 -1.85
N ARG A 167 -8.32 -14.04 -0.78
CA ARG A 167 -9.07 -14.62 0.34
C ARG A 167 -10.32 -13.77 0.54
N PHE A 168 -11.44 -14.43 0.72
CA PHE A 168 -12.71 -13.78 0.97
C PHE A 168 -13.39 -14.42 2.17
N ASP A 169 -13.45 -13.70 3.29
CA ASP A 169 -14.09 -14.15 4.51
C ASP A 169 -15.51 -13.62 4.54
N PHE A 170 -16.50 -14.48 4.75
CA PHE A 170 -17.90 -14.09 4.73
C PHE A 170 -18.71 -14.77 5.84
N SER A 171 -19.88 -14.23 6.15
CA SER A 171 -20.81 -14.84 7.09
C SER A 171 -21.83 -15.70 6.37
N HIS A 172 -21.99 -16.94 6.85
CA HIS A 172 -23.06 -17.86 6.47
C HIS A 172 -23.43 -18.75 7.66
N MET A 173 -24.72 -19.06 7.82
CA MET A 173 -25.22 -19.75 9.03
C MET A 173 -25.09 -21.28 8.94
N LYS A 174 -24.83 -21.83 7.77
CA LYS A 174 -24.77 -23.27 7.51
C LYS A 174 -23.46 -23.61 6.80
N PRO A 175 -22.96 -24.85 6.93
CA PRO A 175 -21.89 -25.33 6.05
C PRO A 175 -22.35 -25.25 4.58
N ILE A 176 -21.44 -24.91 3.69
CA ILE A 176 -21.68 -24.93 2.24
C ILE A 176 -21.81 -26.38 1.83
N SER A 177 -22.89 -26.73 1.10
CA SER A 177 -23.09 -28.07 0.57
C SER A 177 -22.32 -28.28 -0.74
N ASN A 178 -22.12 -29.55 -1.14
CA ASN A 178 -21.49 -29.87 -2.45
C ASN A 178 -22.36 -29.40 -3.64
N GLU A 179 -23.64 -29.17 -3.43
CA GLU A 179 -24.55 -28.66 -4.46
C GLU A 179 -24.45 -27.13 -4.63
N ASP A 180 -23.89 -26.43 -3.62
CA ASP A 180 -23.69 -24.99 -3.64
C ASP A 180 -22.33 -24.58 -4.27
N VAL A 181 -21.45 -25.56 -4.58
CA VAL A 181 -20.14 -25.39 -5.17
C VAL A 181 -20.21 -25.72 -6.66
#